data_d5bd186814a4d2082edc0e9c8a681895
#
_entry.id   d5bd186814a4d2082edc0e9c8a681895
#
_cell.length_a   1.000
_cell.length_b   1.000
_cell.length_c   1.000
_cell.angle_alpha   90.00
_cell.angle_beta   90.00
_cell.angle_gamma   90.00
#
_symmetry.space_group_name_H-M   'P 1'
#
loop_
_entity.id
_entity.type
_entity.pdbx_description
1 polymer ?
#
loop_
_entity_poly.entity_id
_entity_poly.type
_entity_poly.pdbx_seq_one_letter_code
_entity_poly.pdbx_strand_id
1 'polypeptide(L)'
;RGLGDVYKRQTDSINLVANSLGENFFKKDDEIILTVMEHHSNIVPWHFLREKIGVKIKWLDCDQQGNISLDEIKKIVTEKTKLISITHMSNVLGSDLPLKEIIKFSHEREIKVLVDGCQGIAHKLTDVQELDCDFYVFSGHKIYGPTGVGVLYGKYDTLNEMPPWRGGGEMIREVKKETITFADLPSRFEAGTPN
;
A
#
# COMPACT_ATOMS: atom_id res chain seq x y z
N ARG A 1 -10.68 -1.54 -13.18
CA ARG A 1 -9.88 -0.34 -13.45
C ARG A 1 -9.36 0.19 -12.12
N GLY A 2 -8.07 0.61 -12.05
CA GLY A 2 -7.49 1.27 -10.90
C GLY A 2 -7.49 2.79 -11.11
N LEU A 3 -7.44 3.54 -10.02
CA LEU A 3 -7.27 4.98 -10.04
C LEU A 3 -5.94 5.34 -9.37
N GLY A 4 -5.27 6.37 -9.89
CA GLY A 4 -4.10 6.96 -9.26
C GLY A 4 -4.51 8.17 -8.44
N ASP A 5 -3.80 8.40 -7.37
CA ASP A 5 -4.01 9.53 -6.49
C ASP A 5 -2.70 10.22 -6.13
N VAL A 6 -2.70 11.53 -5.91
CA VAL A 6 -1.49 12.34 -5.70
C VAL A 6 -1.35 12.71 -4.23
N TYR A 7 -0.28 12.24 -3.61
CA TYR A 7 0.03 12.47 -2.19
C TYR A 7 1.39 13.12 -2.00
N LYS A 8 1.62 13.63 -0.78
CA LYS A 8 2.87 14.29 -0.38
C LYS A 8 4.12 13.38 -0.40
N ARG A 9 4.07 12.15 -0.88
CA ARG A 9 5.12 11.13 -1.09
C ARG A 9 4.55 9.73 -0.88
N GLN A 10 5.31 8.70 -1.25
CA GLN A 10 5.10 7.29 -0.90
C GLN A 10 4.65 7.10 0.57
N THR A 11 5.30 7.79 1.51
CA THR A 11 4.98 7.69 2.94
C THR A 11 3.52 8.03 3.24
N ASP A 12 2.99 9.12 2.68
CA ASP A 12 1.59 9.50 2.86
C ASP A 12 0.64 8.49 2.19
N SER A 13 1.01 7.97 1.02
CA SER A 13 0.24 6.93 0.32
C SER A 13 0.10 5.66 1.16
N ILE A 14 1.19 5.18 1.77
CA ILE A 14 1.14 4.00 2.64
C ILE A 14 0.38 4.29 3.93
N ASN A 15 0.56 5.46 4.53
CA ASN A 15 -0.22 5.87 5.70
C ASN A 15 -1.72 5.96 5.40
N LEU A 16 -2.11 6.44 4.21
CA LEU A 16 -3.51 6.41 3.80
C LEU A 16 -4.04 4.97 3.77
N VAL A 17 -3.34 4.07 3.07
CA VAL A 17 -3.76 2.67 3.00
C VAL A 17 -3.85 2.05 4.40
N ALA A 18 -2.82 2.24 5.25
CA ALA A 18 -2.79 1.68 6.59
C ALA A 18 -3.94 2.21 7.48
N ASN A 19 -4.25 3.50 7.41
CA ASN A 19 -5.33 4.07 8.23
C ASN A 19 -6.71 3.74 7.67
N SER A 20 -6.93 3.91 6.36
CA SER A 20 -8.25 3.67 5.75
C SER A 20 -8.63 2.19 5.73
N LEU A 21 -7.71 1.28 5.38
CA LEU A 21 -7.96 -0.15 5.52
C LEU A 21 -8.06 -0.57 6.98
N GLY A 22 -7.21 0.03 7.84
CA GLY A 22 -7.12 -0.32 9.24
C GLY A 22 -8.44 -0.24 9.99
N GLU A 23 -9.29 0.72 9.65
CA GLU A 23 -10.55 0.92 10.36
C GLU A 23 -11.62 -0.14 10.05
N ASN A 24 -11.67 -0.62 8.82
CA ASN A 24 -12.78 -1.46 8.38
C ASN A 24 -12.36 -2.88 7.95
N PHE A 25 -11.11 -3.10 7.63
CA PHE A 25 -10.65 -4.36 7.04
C PHE A 25 -9.93 -5.27 8.03
N PHE A 26 -9.16 -4.69 8.96
CA PHE A 26 -8.38 -5.48 9.92
C PHE A 26 -9.08 -5.64 11.26
N LYS A 27 -8.85 -6.80 11.87
CA LYS A 27 -9.23 -7.13 13.25
C LYS A 27 -7.99 -7.48 14.08
N LYS A 28 -8.17 -7.49 15.39
CA LYS A 28 -7.12 -7.97 16.29
C LYS A 28 -6.68 -9.38 15.89
N ASP A 29 -5.36 -9.61 15.93
CA ASP A 29 -4.69 -10.86 15.52
C ASP A 29 -4.66 -11.17 14.03
N ASP A 30 -5.23 -10.32 13.15
CA ASP A 30 -4.96 -10.40 11.71
C ASP A 30 -3.47 -10.14 11.44
N GLU A 31 -2.94 -10.74 10.38
CA GLU A 31 -1.51 -10.71 10.09
C GLU A 31 -1.20 -9.87 8.86
N ILE A 32 -0.14 -9.08 8.98
CA ILE A 32 0.48 -8.32 7.88
C ILE A 32 1.89 -8.86 7.70
N ILE A 33 2.25 -9.25 6.48
CA ILE A 33 3.60 -9.70 6.15
C ILE A 33 4.40 -8.53 5.58
N LEU A 34 5.57 -8.31 6.13
CA LEU A 34 6.59 -7.37 5.66
C LEU A 34 7.89 -8.12 5.40
N THR A 35 8.76 -7.57 4.55
CA THR A 35 10.13 -8.07 4.41
C THR A 35 11.11 -7.24 5.23
N VAL A 36 12.26 -7.83 5.58
CA VAL A 36 13.36 -7.09 6.23
C VAL A 36 14.01 -6.05 5.30
N MET A 37 13.68 -6.09 4.01
CA MET A 37 14.21 -5.17 3.00
C MET A 37 13.35 -3.91 2.83
N GLU A 38 12.27 -3.76 3.59
CA GLU A 38 11.35 -2.64 3.43
C GLU A 38 11.99 -1.31 3.85
N HIS A 39 11.68 -0.26 3.10
CA HIS A 39 11.95 1.10 3.55
C HIS A 39 11.06 1.44 4.76
N HIS A 40 11.54 2.28 5.69
CA HIS A 40 10.81 2.69 6.89
C HIS A 40 9.39 3.20 6.60
N SER A 41 9.17 3.83 5.44
CA SER A 41 7.81 4.25 4.99
C SER A 41 6.84 3.09 4.86
N ASN A 42 7.33 1.88 4.59
CA ASN A 42 6.53 0.65 4.49
C ASN A 42 6.65 -0.24 5.72
N ILE A 43 7.17 0.28 6.82
CA ILE A 43 7.27 -0.41 8.11
C ILE A 43 6.44 0.33 9.17
N VAL A 44 6.74 1.60 9.39
CA VAL A 44 6.22 2.38 10.52
C VAL A 44 4.69 2.48 10.53
N PRO A 45 3.98 2.71 9.41
CA PRO A 45 2.52 2.78 9.42
C PRO A 45 1.84 1.49 9.93
N TRP A 46 2.43 0.33 9.61
CA TRP A 46 1.93 -0.98 10.08
C TRP A 46 2.17 -1.19 11.57
N HIS A 47 3.26 -0.65 12.12
CA HIS A 47 3.47 -0.63 13.58
C HIS A 47 2.42 0.21 14.30
N PHE A 48 2.05 1.39 13.76
CA PHE A 48 0.96 2.20 14.33
C PHE A 48 -0.37 1.44 14.28
N LEU A 49 -0.64 0.74 13.18
CA LEU A 49 -1.82 -0.09 13.07
C LEU A 49 -1.80 -1.24 14.10
N ARG A 50 -0.65 -1.88 14.31
CA ARG A 50 -0.47 -2.90 15.34
C ARG A 50 -0.81 -2.37 16.73
N GLU A 51 -0.35 -1.18 17.07
CA GLU A 51 -0.65 -0.56 18.38
C GLU A 51 -2.11 -0.17 18.51
N LYS A 52 -2.74 0.30 17.41
CA LYS A 52 -4.14 0.78 17.40
C LYS A 52 -5.14 -0.36 17.48
N ILE A 53 -4.96 -1.45 16.74
CA ILE A 53 -5.96 -2.52 16.59
C ILE A 53 -5.44 -3.90 17.02
N GLY A 54 -4.15 -4.09 17.20
CA GLY A 54 -3.58 -5.37 17.62
C GLY A 54 -3.35 -6.36 16.48
N VAL A 55 -3.13 -5.90 15.24
CA VAL A 55 -2.64 -6.75 14.15
C VAL A 55 -1.24 -7.28 14.47
N LYS A 56 -0.85 -8.38 13.87
CA LYS A 56 0.47 -8.98 14.01
C LYS A 56 1.30 -8.72 12.76
N ILE A 57 2.51 -8.22 12.95
CA ILE A 57 3.47 -8.09 11.85
C ILE A 57 4.33 -9.36 11.82
N LYS A 58 4.33 -10.03 10.68
CA LYS A 58 5.20 -11.17 10.38
C LYS A 58 6.32 -10.71 9.46
N TRP A 59 7.53 -11.07 9.82
CA TRP A 59 8.71 -10.70 9.07
C TRP A 59 9.18 -11.83 8.18
N LEU A 60 9.56 -11.49 6.96
CA LEU A 60 10.14 -12.38 5.99
C LEU A 60 11.60 -11.97 5.77
N ASP A 61 12.50 -12.86 6.13
CA ASP A 61 13.93 -12.66 5.91
C ASP A 61 14.30 -12.92 4.45
N CYS A 62 15.37 -12.27 3.98
CA CYS A 62 15.98 -12.56 2.70
C CYS A 62 17.20 -13.51 2.89
N ASP A 63 17.60 -14.17 1.82
CA ASP A 63 18.82 -14.94 1.80
C ASP A 63 20.09 -14.04 1.83
N GLN A 64 21.29 -14.65 1.85
CA GLN A 64 22.55 -13.92 1.85
C GLN A 64 22.77 -13.06 0.60
N GLN A 65 22.08 -13.34 -0.48
CA GLN A 65 22.10 -12.59 -1.74
C GLN A 65 21.01 -11.52 -1.81
N GLY A 66 20.16 -11.41 -0.79
CA GLY A 66 19.04 -10.46 -0.74
C GLY A 66 17.82 -10.90 -1.54
N ASN A 67 17.66 -12.20 -1.81
CA ASN A 67 16.49 -12.72 -2.51
C ASN A 67 15.43 -13.22 -1.53
N ILE A 68 14.18 -13.15 -1.95
CA ILE A 68 13.03 -13.73 -1.28
C ILE A 68 12.28 -14.59 -2.30
N SER A 69 12.05 -15.84 -1.97
CA SER A 69 11.31 -16.77 -2.82
C SER A 69 9.82 -16.83 -2.43
N LEU A 70 8.98 -17.21 -3.38
CA LEU A 70 7.58 -17.50 -3.10
C LEU A 70 7.40 -18.61 -2.06
N ASP A 71 8.31 -19.59 -2.02
CA ASP A 71 8.19 -20.70 -1.07
C ASP A 71 8.42 -20.27 0.39
N GLU A 72 9.23 -19.23 0.62
CA GLU A 72 9.38 -18.65 1.94
C GLU A 72 8.12 -17.90 2.38
N ILE A 73 7.48 -17.19 1.46
CA ILE A 73 6.18 -16.55 1.73
C ILE A 73 5.11 -17.60 2.08
N LYS A 74 5.05 -18.70 1.32
CA LYS A 74 4.10 -19.81 1.58
C LYS A 74 4.24 -20.39 2.98
N LYS A 75 5.45 -20.42 3.54
CA LYS A 75 5.71 -20.99 4.88
C LYS A 75 5.13 -20.12 6.00
N ILE A 76 5.05 -18.80 5.82
CA ILE A 76 4.62 -17.87 6.87
C ILE A 76 3.17 -17.41 6.72
N VAL A 77 2.57 -17.57 5.54
CA VAL A 77 1.15 -17.23 5.31
C VAL A 77 0.25 -18.16 6.12
N THR A 78 -0.77 -17.60 6.76
CA THR A 78 -1.82 -18.33 7.47
C THR A 78 -3.20 -17.82 7.06
N GLU A 79 -4.27 -18.42 7.55
CA GLU A 79 -5.66 -17.95 7.36
C GLU A 79 -5.91 -16.55 7.93
N LYS A 80 -5.06 -16.10 8.86
CA LYS A 80 -5.12 -14.75 9.45
C LYS A 80 -4.39 -13.71 8.63
N THR A 81 -3.60 -14.10 7.65
CA THR A 81 -2.87 -13.16 6.79
C THR A 81 -3.86 -12.41 5.91
N LYS A 82 -3.88 -11.07 6.01
CA LYS A 82 -4.79 -10.19 5.28
C LYS A 82 -4.08 -9.29 4.28
N LEU A 83 -2.81 -8.99 4.53
CA LEU A 83 -2.01 -8.12 3.67
C LEU A 83 -0.58 -8.61 3.59
N ILE A 84 -0.02 -8.52 2.39
CA ILE A 84 1.42 -8.57 2.14
C ILE A 84 1.81 -7.18 1.63
N SER A 85 2.70 -6.48 2.36
CA SER A 85 3.18 -5.16 1.97
C SER A 85 4.68 -5.24 1.72
N ILE A 86 5.08 -5.17 0.46
CA ILE A 86 6.43 -5.50 0.01
C ILE A 86 7.00 -4.52 -1.00
N THR A 87 8.32 -4.35 -0.98
CA THR A 87 9.03 -3.54 -1.97
C THR A 87 9.05 -4.22 -3.34
N HIS A 88 8.99 -3.43 -4.42
CA HIS A 88 9.23 -3.93 -5.78
C HIS A 88 10.72 -4.22 -6.00
N MET A 89 11.56 -3.30 -5.53
CA MET A 89 13.01 -3.38 -5.59
C MET A 89 13.59 -2.77 -4.32
N SER A 90 14.52 -3.45 -3.68
CA SER A 90 15.18 -2.94 -2.47
C SER A 90 15.99 -1.69 -2.79
N ASN A 91 15.81 -0.64 -1.98
CA ASN A 91 16.59 0.59 -2.08
C ASN A 91 18.03 0.45 -1.56
N VAL A 92 18.34 -0.64 -0.87
CA VAL A 92 19.66 -0.94 -0.30
C VAL A 92 20.39 -1.97 -1.14
N LEU A 93 19.72 -3.08 -1.48
CA LEU A 93 20.34 -4.23 -2.14
C LEU A 93 20.16 -4.19 -3.66
N GLY A 94 19.15 -3.47 -4.17
CA GLY A 94 18.79 -3.48 -5.59
C GLY A 94 18.15 -4.79 -6.06
N SER A 95 17.92 -5.73 -5.16
CA SER A 95 17.26 -7.01 -5.48
C SER A 95 15.77 -6.84 -5.73
N ASP A 96 15.25 -7.66 -6.64
CA ASP A 96 13.84 -7.70 -7.02
C ASP A 96 13.12 -8.86 -6.37
N LEU A 97 11.80 -8.67 -6.17
CA LEU A 97 10.94 -9.77 -5.76
C LEU A 97 10.13 -10.35 -6.94
N PRO A 98 9.78 -11.63 -6.90
CA PRO A 98 8.90 -12.27 -7.90
C PRO A 98 7.44 -11.86 -7.69
N LEU A 99 7.14 -10.56 -7.94
CA LEU A 99 5.85 -9.95 -7.56
C LEU A 99 4.65 -10.63 -8.20
N LYS A 100 4.73 -11.02 -9.49
CA LYS A 100 3.60 -11.64 -10.20
C LYS A 100 3.17 -12.95 -9.52
N GLU A 101 4.14 -13.78 -9.16
CA GLU A 101 3.89 -15.04 -8.46
C GLU A 101 3.36 -14.81 -7.06
N ILE A 102 3.92 -13.84 -6.34
CA ILE A 102 3.48 -13.48 -4.98
C ILE A 102 2.05 -12.96 -5.00
N ILE A 103 1.72 -12.05 -5.92
CA ILE A 103 0.39 -11.45 -6.03
C ILE A 103 -0.65 -12.52 -6.40
N LYS A 104 -0.35 -13.35 -7.40
CA LYS A 104 -1.23 -14.45 -7.78
C LYS A 104 -1.51 -15.39 -6.61
N PHE A 105 -0.46 -15.84 -5.92
CA PHE A 105 -0.59 -16.70 -4.74
C PHE A 105 -1.41 -16.05 -3.63
N SER A 106 -1.25 -14.75 -3.42
CA SER A 106 -1.97 -13.97 -2.40
C SER A 106 -3.45 -13.87 -2.73
N HIS A 107 -3.79 -13.54 -3.97
CA HIS A 107 -5.18 -13.40 -4.42
C HIS A 107 -5.95 -14.72 -4.38
N GLU A 108 -5.30 -15.84 -4.67
CA GLU A 108 -5.91 -17.19 -4.50
C GLU A 108 -6.33 -17.47 -3.03
N ARG A 109 -5.92 -16.62 -2.08
CA ARG A 109 -6.19 -16.71 -0.63
C ARG A 109 -6.88 -15.48 -0.06
N GLU A 110 -7.40 -14.61 -0.93
CA GLU A 110 -8.05 -13.35 -0.55
C GLU A 110 -7.13 -12.40 0.27
N ILE A 111 -5.81 -12.52 0.09
CA ILE A 111 -4.80 -11.66 0.71
C ILE A 111 -4.52 -10.49 -0.23
N LYS A 112 -4.66 -9.26 0.28
CA LYS A 112 -4.32 -8.05 -0.47
C LYS A 112 -2.81 -7.87 -0.57
N VAL A 113 -2.36 -7.20 -1.65
CA VAL A 113 -0.94 -6.89 -1.85
C VAL A 113 -0.74 -5.40 -2.10
N LEU A 114 0.06 -4.77 -1.22
CA LEU A 114 0.60 -3.44 -1.44
C LEU A 114 2.04 -3.55 -1.90
N VAL A 115 2.36 -2.91 -3.01
CA VAL A 115 3.71 -2.85 -3.57
C VAL A 115 4.30 -1.45 -3.37
N ASP A 116 5.39 -1.36 -2.62
CA ASP A 116 6.23 -0.17 -2.60
C ASP A 116 7.09 -0.14 -3.87
N GLY A 117 6.63 0.62 -4.84
CA GLY A 117 7.24 0.76 -6.15
C GLY A 117 8.29 1.84 -6.27
N CYS A 118 8.74 2.47 -5.17
CA CYS A 118 9.62 3.64 -5.23
C CYS A 118 10.90 3.44 -6.03
N GLN A 119 11.54 2.29 -5.94
CA GLN A 119 12.70 1.96 -6.76
C GLN A 119 12.29 1.29 -8.07
N GLY A 120 11.33 0.39 -8.01
CA GLY A 120 10.86 -0.35 -9.19
C GLY A 120 10.41 0.56 -10.33
N ILE A 121 9.62 1.60 -10.04
CA ILE A 121 9.09 2.53 -11.07
C ILE A 121 10.19 3.29 -11.81
N ALA A 122 11.35 3.53 -11.17
CA ALA A 122 12.46 4.23 -11.76
C ALA A 122 13.37 3.35 -12.64
N HIS A 123 13.37 2.04 -12.37
CA HIS A 123 14.31 1.10 -12.97
C HIS A 123 13.66 0.07 -13.88
N LYS A 124 12.33 -0.07 -13.83
CA LYS A 124 11.58 -1.09 -14.56
C LYS A 124 10.35 -0.52 -15.23
N LEU A 125 10.05 -1.02 -16.41
CA LEU A 125 8.73 -0.81 -17.00
C LEU A 125 7.70 -1.53 -16.14
N THR A 126 6.80 -0.76 -15.52
CA THR A 126 5.78 -1.28 -14.61
C THR A 126 4.40 -1.02 -15.17
N ASP A 127 3.67 -2.07 -15.51
CA ASP A 127 2.24 -2.03 -15.79
C ASP A 127 1.50 -2.58 -14.58
N VAL A 128 0.81 -1.70 -13.87
CA VAL A 128 0.06 -2.06 -12.65
C VAL A 128 -1.16 -2.93 -12.92
N GLN A 129 -1.72 -2.89 -14.13
CA GLN A 129 -2.82 -3.76 -14.52
C GLN A 129 -2.32 -5.18 -14.80
N GLU A 130 -1.18 -5.31 -15.48
CA GLU A 130 -0.53 -6.60 -15.71
C GLU A 130 0.00 -7.21 -14.40
N LEU A 131 0.51 -6.37 -13.49
CA LEU A 131 0.98 -6.79 -12.17
C LEU A 131 -0.17 -7.25 -11.27
N ASP A 132 -1.35 -6.65 -11.45
CA ASP A 132 -2.60 -6.95 -10.73
C ASP A 132 -2.52 -6.78 -9.21
N CYS A 133 -1.62 -5.94 -8.68
CA CYS A 133 -1.56 -5.65 -7.25
C CYS A 133 -2.77 -4.81 -6.78
N ASP A 134 -3.14 -4.90 -5.51
CA ASP A 134 -4.22 -4.10 -4.94
C ASP A 134 -3.83 -2.63 -4.80
N PHE A 135 -2.57 -2.39 -4.41
CA PHE A 135 -1.99 -1.06 -4.28
C PHE A 135 -0.57 -1.01 -4.83
N TYR A 136 -0.23 0.11 -5.48
CA TYR A 136 1.13 0.43 -5.90
C TYR A 136 1.45 1.87 -5.54
N VAL A 137 2.55 2.10 -4.82
CA VAL A 137 2.90 3.44 -4.33
C VAL A 137 4.29 3.86 -4.76
N PHE A 138 4.47 5.14 -5.06
CA PHE A 138 5.79 5.69 -5.35
C PHE A 138 5.86 7.21 -5.09
N SER A 139 7.06 7.75 -5.04
CA SER A 139 7.34 9.19 -4.91
C SER A 139 7.78 9.79 -6.24
N GLY A 140 7.24 10.95 -6.61
CA GLY A 140 7.55 11.63 -7.87
C GLY A 140 9.04 11.97 -8.06
N HIS A 141 9.74 12.36 -6.99
CA HIS A 141 11.18 12.67 -7.07
C HIS A 141 12.08 11.46 -7.42
N LYS A 142 11.55 10.24 -7.36
CA LYS A 142 12.28 9.03 -7.80
C LYS A 142 12.23 8.83 -9.31
N ILE A 143 11.33 9.52 -10.01
CA ILE A 143 11.12 9.46 -11.45
C ILE A 143 11.23 10.85 -12.10
N TYR A 144 12.20 11.63 -11.64
CA TYR A 144 12.51 12.99 -12.17
C TYR A 144 11.42 14.04 -11.94
N GLY A 145 10.40 13.73 -11.14
CA GLY A 145 9.34 14.66 -10.75
C GLY A 145 9.73 15.54 -9.56
N PRO A 146 8.87 16.48 -9.15
CA PRO A 146 9.13 17.35 -8.00
C PRO A 146 9.13 16.58 -6.69
N THR A 147 9.79 17.17 -5.68
CA THR A 147 9.64 16.71 -4.28
C THR A 147 8.24 17.07 -3.76
N GLY A 148 7.76 16.31 -2.77
CA GLY A 148 6.45 16.58 -2.16
C GLY A 148 5.26 15.94 -2.89
N VAL A 149 5.48 15.26 -4.00
CA VAL A 149 4.45 14.53 -4.76
C VAL A 149 4.68 13.03 -4.62
N GLY A 150 3.61 12.30 -4.37
CA GLY A 150 3.55 10.84 -4.39
C GLY A 150 2.31 10.35 -5.10
N VAL A 151 2.32 9.11 -5.49
CA VAL A 151 1.20 8.46 -6.19
C VAL A 151 0.80 7.19 -5.44
N LEU A 152 -0.50 7.02 -5.26
CA LEU A 152 -1.13 5.77 -4.88
C LEU A 152 -1.98 5.29 -6.06
N TYR A 153 -1.62 4.18 -6.65
CA TYR A 153 -2.53 3.38 -7.45
C TYR A 153 -3.27 2.41 -6.54
N GLY A 154 -4.55 2.22 -6.77
CA GLY A 154 -5.35 1.18 -6.09
C GLY A 154 -6.43 0.63 -7.01
N LYS A 155 -6.80 -0.63 -6.81
CA LYS A 155 -7.97 -1.22 -7.49
C LYS A 155 -9.23 -0.45 -7.11
N TYR A 156 -10.03 -0.09 -8.11
CA TYR A 156 -11.23 0.76 -7.92
C TYR A 156 -12.15 0.24 -6.82
N ASP A 157 -12.49 -1.05 -6.85
CA ASP A 157 -13.42 -1.64 -5.88
C ASP A 157 -12.84 -1.60 -4.46
N THR A 158 -11.54 -1.88 -4.30
CA THR A 158 -10.85 -1.77 -3.02
C THR A 158 -10.85 -0.33 -2.50
N LEU A 159 -10.50 0.65 -3.33
CA LEU A 159 -10.52 2.06 -2.93
C LEU A 159 -11.94 2.54 -2.59
N ASN A 160 -12.96 2.04 -3.29
CA ASN A 160 -14.34 2.46 -3.06
C ASN A 160 -14.91 1.98 -1.71
N GLU A 161 -14.40 0.88 -1.18
CA GLU A 161 -14.74 0.37 0.15
C GLU A 161 -13.99 1.09 1.29
N MET A 162 -12.91 1.81 0.96
CA MET A 162 -12.09 2.49 1.95
C MET A 162 -12.70 3.83 2.36
N PRO A 163 -12.81 4.13 3.69
CA PRO A 163 -13.19 5.46 4.15
C PRO A 163 -12.07 6.47 3.89
N PRO A 164 -12.40 7.77 3.78
CA PRO A 164 -11.38 8.80 3.72
C PRO A 164 -10.57 8.85 5.02
N TRP A 165 -9.27 9.07 4.90
CA TRP A 165 -8.37 9.17 6.05
C TRP A 165 -8.23 10.63 6.55
N ARG A 166 -8.17 11.58 5.61
CA ARG A 166 -8.09 13.02 5.94
C ARG A 166 -9.37 13.71 5.52
N GLY A 167 -9.80 14.66 6.32
CA GLY A 167 -10.96 15.53 6.02
C GLY A 167 -10.50 16.94 5.69
N GLY A 168 -11.21 17.59 4.78
CA GLY A 168 -10.95 18.98 4.36
C GLY A 168 -11.84 19.42 3.21
N GLY A 169 -11.46 20.48 2.56
CA GLY A 169 -12.07 20.89 1.28
C GLY A 169 -11.77 19.90 0.17
N GLU A 170 -12.39 20.05 -0.97
CA GLU A 170 -12.26 19.29 -2.22
C GLU A 170 -12.73 17.82 -2.15
N MET A 171 -12.59 17.14 -1.01
CA MET A 171 -12.89 15.71 -0.84
C MET A 171 -14.34 15.42 -0.46
N ILE A 172 -15.18 16.42 -0.35
CA ILE A 172 -16.58 16.35 0.07
C ILE A 172 -17.53 16.53 -1.12
N ARG A 173 -18.71 15.90 -1.06
CA ARG A 173 -19.84 16.17 -1.95
C ARG A 173 -20.81 17.17 -1.33
N GLU A 174 -21.18 16.95 -0.07
CA GLU A 174 -22.08 17.79 0.68
C GLU A 174 -21.72 17.82 2.16
N VAL A 175 -21.80 18.99 2.79
CA VAL A 175 -21.67 19.16 4.24
C VAL A 175 -22.93 19.79 4.77
N LYS A 176 -23.58 19.11 5.71
CA LYS A 176 -24.70 19.62 6.53
C LYS A 176 -24.26 19.68 7.98
N LYS A 177 -25.11 20.28 8.84
CA LYS A 177 -24.82 20.37 10.27
C LYS A 177 -24.58 19.01 10.93
N GLU A 178 -25.35 17.99 10.52
CA GLU A 178 -25.35 16.67 11.14
C GLU A 178 -24.76 15.57 10.25
N THR A 179 -24.49 15.84 8.97
CA THR A 179 -24.06 14.81 8.01
C THR A 179 -23.05 15.34 7.02
N ILE A 180 -22.15 14.47 6.60
CA ILE A 180 -21.17 14.71 5.55
C ILE A 180 -21.26 13.59 4.53
N THR A 181 -21.24 13.94 3.25
CA THR A 181 -21.06 12.96 2.16
C THR A 181 -19.79 13.30 1.38
N PHE A 182 -19.09 12.26 0.94
CA PHE A 182 -17.79 12.40 0.31
C PHE A 182 -17.91 12.42 -1.21
N ALA A 183 -16.93 13.03 -1.85
CA ALA A 183 -16.77 13.00 -3.29
C ALA A 183 -16.50 11.57 -3.79
N ASP A 184 -16.64 11.37 -5.10
CA ASP A 184 -16.26 10.13 -5.74
C ASP A 184 -14.72 9.99 -5.79
N LEU A 185 -14.24 8.79 -6.11
CA LEU A 185 -12.82 8.56 -6.35
C LEU A 185 -12.33 9.31 -7.60
N PRO A 186 -11.12 9.84 -7.59
CA PRO A 186 -10.10 9.80 -6.51
C PRO A 186 -10.27 10.90 -5.45
N SER A 187 -11.06 11.95 -5.71
CA SER A 187 -11.15 13.17 -4.89
C SER A 187 -11.48 12.91 -3.42
N ARG A 188 -12.18 11.80 -3.12
CA ARG A 188 -12.46 11.39 -1.73
C ARG A 188 -11.20 11.31 -0.84
N PHE A 189 -10.05 11.02 -1.42
CA PHE A 189 -8.79 10.89 -0.70
C PHE A 189 -7.88 12.13 -0.81
N GLU A 190 -8.28 13.12 -1.62
CA GLU A 190 -7.50 14.32 -1.91
C GLU A 190 -8.04 15.53 -1.14
N ALA A 191 -7.81 15.56 0.17
CA ALA A 191 -8.25 16.65 1.02
C ALA A 191 -7.33 17.88 0.90
N GLY A 192 -7.93 19.03 0.60
CA GLY A 192 -7.26 20.33 0.52
C GLY A 192 -6.78 20.66 -0.89
N THR A 193 -6.29 21.88 -1.07
CA THR A 193 -5.78 22.34 -2.36
C THR A 193 -4.56 21.50 -2.78
N PRO A 194 -4.55 20.93 -3.99
CA PRO A 194 -3.39 20.18 -4.50
C PRO A 194 -2.16 21.08 -4.67
N ASN A 195 -1.00 20.47 -4.65
CA ASN A 195 0.27 21.16 -4.87
C ASN A 195 0.48 21.49 -6.35
#